data_0bed6455041f5d198c3f9f10ef9e6d06
#
_entry.id   0bed6455041f5d198c3f9f10ef9e6d06
#
_cell.length_a   1.000
_cell.length_b   1.000
_cell.length_c   1.000
_cell.angle_alpha   90.00
_cell.angle_beta   90.00
_cell.angle_gamma   90.00
#
_symmetry.space_group_name_H-M   'P 1'
#
loop_
_entity.id
_entity.type
_entity.pdbx_description
1 polymer ?
#
loop_
_entity_poly.entity_id
_entity_poly.type
_entity_poly.pdbx_seq_one_letter_code
_entity_poly.pdbx_strand_id
1 'polypeptide(L)'
;MEKNYTDFFITDMAKKKKGDSSQGLKNVEETLTKTEQFLEQNYKVLIYVLGVIVVLVGIFWLVRMYVINRNDEAQSQMYQAERYLEMDSLNLALYGDGNYLGFLDIADEYKLTRAGNLARYGAGICFLHLGQYEDAIDMLGKYSKKDKVIGSLAIGATGDAWVELGDTDKGIAKYIEAAEYADNSFNTPLFLMKAGELYELEGEYDKALEIYERIQSEYPESTEGSSIEKYIARIKLLNK
;
A
#
# COMPACT_ATOMS: atom_id res chain seq x y z
N MET A 1 -37.22 49.19 48.54
CA MET A 1 -37.96 48.59 47.42
C MET A 1 -37.09 47.72 46.51
N GLU A 2 -36.07 47.03 47.04
CA GLU A 2 -35.08 46.29 46.22
C GLU A 2 -35.02 44.75 46.49
N LYS A 3 -35.91 44.24 47.36
CA LYS A 3 -35.85 42.82 47.77
C LYS A 3 -36.72 41.87 46.93
N ASN A 4 -37.55 42.35 46.03
CA ASN A 4 -38.52 41.53 45.30
C ASN A 4 -38.09 41.05 43.90
N TYR A 5 -37.04 41.66 43.32
CA TYR A 5 -36.58 41.26 41.98
C TYR A 5 -35.62 40.09 41.95
N THR A 6 -34.79 39.96 42.97
CA THR A 6 -33.82 38.84 43.04
C THR A 6 -34.46 37.52 43.36
N ASP A 7 -35.49 37.50 44.20
CA ASP A 7 -36.21 36.24 44.53
C ASP A 7 -37.04 35.69 43.37
N PHE A 8 -37.59 36.59 42.52
CA PHE A 8 -38.33 36.19 41.32
C PHE A 8 -37.43 35.53 40.27
N PHE A 9 -36.23 36.10 40.03
CA PHE A 9 -35.26 35.52 39.08
C PHE A 9 -34.66 34.20 39.54
N ILE A 10 -34.38 34.03 40.82
CA ILE A 10 -33.82 32.79 41.38
C ILE A 10 -34.88 31.67 41.34
N THR A 11 -36.16 31.99 41.61
CA THR A 11 -37.25 31.01 41.55
C THR A 11 -37.58 30.59 40.11
N ASP A 12 -37.47 31.49 39.15
CA ASP A 12 -37.73 31.18 37.74
C ASP A 12 -36.60 30.38 37.10
N MET A 13 -35.34 30.68 37.44
CA MET A 13 -34.18 29.91 37.02
C MET A 13 -34.14 28.52 37.65
N ALA A 14 -34.52 28.36 38.90
CA ALA A 14 -34.63 27.05 39.57
C ALA A 14 -35.76 26.20 38.99
N LYS A 15 -36.85 26.80 38.56
CA LYS A 15 -37.98 26.11 37.91
C LYS A 15 -37.66 25.69 36.49
N LYS A 16 -36.90 26.50 35.73
CA LYS A 16 -36.43 26.21 34.38
C LYS A 16 -35.39 25.07 34.36
N LYS A 17 -34.48 25.06 35.33
CA LYS A 17 -33.46 24.01 35.49
C LYS A 17 -34.06 22.67 35.92
N LYS A 18 -35.13 22.69 36.72
CA LYS A 18 -35.83 21.49 37.17
C LYS A 18 -36.74 20.87 36.06
N GLY A 19 -37.27 21.74 35.15
CA GLY A 19 -38.06 21.29 34.00
C GLY A 19 -37.21 20.61 32.92
N ASP A 20 -35.98 21.11 32.69
CA ASP A 20 -35.10 20.61 31.65
C ASP A 20 -34.45 19.28 32.05
N SER A 21 -34.09 19.12 33.32
CA SER A 21 -33.56 17.86 33.87
C SER A 21 -34.64 16.75 33.95
N SER A 22 -35.90 17.10 34.20
CA SER A 22 -36.99 16.13 34.26
C SER A 22 -37.45 15.66 32.87
N GLN A 23 -37.37 16.52 31.85
CA GLN A 23 -37.58 16.11 30.46
C GLN A 23 -36.45 15.24 29.92
N GLY A 24 -35.21 15.54 30.26
CA GLY A 24 -34.05 14.69 29.92
C GLY A 24 -34.19 13.28 30.52
N LEU A 25 -34.54 13.16 31.79
CA LEU A 25 -34.76 11.87 32.46
C LEU A 25 -35.94 11.08 31.86
N LYS A 26 -37.07 11.75 31.57
CA LYS A 26 -38.20 11.11 30.93
C LYS A 26 -37.88 10.59 29.51
N ASN A 27 -37.12 11.33 28.75
CA ASN A 27 -36.68 10.91 27.43
C ASN A 27 -35.74 9.69 27.51
N VAL A 28 -34.86 9.62 28.53
CA VAL A 28 -33.98 8.48 28.77
C VAL A 28 -34.80 7.26 29.21
N GLU A 29 -35.77 7.42 30.12
CA GLU A 29 -36.68 6.34 30.55
C GLU A 29 -37.51 5.81 29.38
N GLU A 30 -38.07 6.68 28.54
CA GLU A 30 -38.87 6.29 27.37
C GLU A 30 -38.00 5.57 26.32
N THR A 31 -36.77 6.00 26.12
CA THR A 31 -35.82 5.35 25.21
C THR A 31 -35.38 3.98 25.75
N LEU A 32 -35.15 3.86 27.07
CA LEU A 32 -34.83 2.60 27.73
C LEU A 32 -35.99 1.60 27.61
N THR A 33 -37.23 2.04 27.86
CA THR A 33 -38.43 1.19 27.76
C THR A 33 -38.68 0.68 26.33
N LYS A 34 -38.43 1.54 25.31
CA LYS A 34 -38.54 1.15 23.89
C LYS A 34 -37.43 0.16 23.50
N THR A 35 -36.23 0.33 24.03
CA THR A 35 -35.10 -0.59 23.80
C THR A 35 -35.37 -1.95 24.44
N GLU A 36 -35.87 -1.97 25.69
CA GLU A 36 -36.26 -3.19 26.38
C GLU A 36 -37.36 -3.94 25.63
N GLN A 37 -38.42 -3.25 25.20
CA GLN A 37 -39.49 -3.86 24.42
C GLN A 37 -38.99 -4.41 23.07
N PHE A 38 -38.06 -3.71 22.39
CA PHE A 38 -37.48 -4.19 21.15
C PHE A 38 -36.64 -5.46 21.40
N LEU A 39 -35.87 -5.50 22.49
CA LEU A 39 -35.08 -6.65 22.86
C LEU A 39 -35.97 -7.85 23.23
N GLU A 40 -37.02 -7.63 24.00
CA GLU A 40 -37.98 -8.68 24.37
C GLU A 40 -38.74 -9.25 23.19
N GLN A 41 -39.16 -8.40 22.23
CA GLN A 41 -39.87 -8.84 21.04
C GLN A 41 -38.98 -9.55 20.03
N ASN A 42 -37.67 -9.22 19.98
CA ASN A 42 -36.77 -9.69 18.95
C ASN A 42 -35.62 -10.59 19.51
N TYR A 43 -35.69 -11.01 20.78
CA TYR A 43 -34.57 -11.73 21.42
C TYR A 43 -34.11 -12.98 20.65
N LYS A 44 -35.05 -13.72 20.03
CA LYS A 44 -34.70 -14.90 19.21
C LYS A 44 -33.86 -14.52 18.00
N VAL A 45 -34.27 -13.45 17.29
CA VAL A 45 -33.53 -12.94 16.13
C VAL A 45 -32.15 -12.42 16.56
N LEU A 46 -32.08 -11.70 17.68
CA LEU A 46 -30.83 -11.19 18.23
C LEU A 46 -29.87 -12.32 18.62
N ILE A 47 -30.37 -13.41 19.25
CA ILE A 47 -29.57 -14.58 19.57
C ILE A 47 -29.02 -15.26 18.29
N TYR A 48 -29.85 -15.41 17.24
CA TYR A 48 -29.40 -15.96 15.96
C TYR A 48 -28.34 -15.06 15.30
N VAL A 49 -28.55 -13.75 15.26
CA VAL A 49 -27.57 -12.80 14.73
C VAL A 49 -26.26 -12.85 15.50
N LEU A 50 -26.32 -12.86 16.85
CA LEU A 50 -25.15 -12.98 17.69
C LEU A 50 -24.42 -14.33 17.44
N GLY A 51 -25.16 -15.42 17.33
CA GLY A 51 -24.62 -16.74 17.00
C GLY A 51 -23.88 -16.73 15.66
N VAL A 52 -24.46 -16.14 14.63
CA VAL A 52 -23.80 -15.99 13.31
C VAL A 52 -22.54 -15.15 13.42
N ILE A 53 -22.56 -14.04 14.15
CA ILE A 53 -21.37 -13.21 14.36
C ILE A 53 -20.26 -14.01 15.05
N VAL A 54 -20.57 -14.76 16.10
CA VAL A 54 -19.60 -15.60 16.83
C VAL A 54 -18.97 -16.64 15.90
N VAL A 55 -19.78 -17.30 15.06
CA VAL A 55 -19.29 -18.27 14.08
C VAL A 55 -18.37 -17.59 13.05
N LEU A 56 -18.75 -16.44 12.51
CA LEU A 56 -17.93 -15.69 11.56
C LEU A 56 -16.60 -15.23 12.16
N VAL A 57 -16.61 -14.76 13.41
CA VAL A 57 -15.40 -14.39 14.15
C VAL A 57 -14.52 -15.62 14.38
N GLY A 58 -15.12 -16.76 14.73
CA GLY A 58 -14.37 -18.03 14.90
C GLY A 58 -13.69 -18.48 13.60
N ILE A 59 -14.42 -18.47 12.48
CA ILE A 59 -13.87 -18.80 11.15
C ILE A 59 -12.75 -17.83 10.79
N PHE A 60 -12.96 -16.52 10.97
CA PHE A 60 -11.93 -15.50 10.71
C PHE A 60 -10.65 -15.76 11.52
N TRP A 61 -10.78 -16.12 12.80
CA TRP A 61 -9.65 -16.44 13.67
C TRP A 61 -8.88 -17.69 13.21
N LEU A 62 -9.60 -18.75 12.84
CA LEU A 62 -9.01 -19.98 12.32
C LEU A 62 -8.25 -19.73 11.00
N VAL A 63 -8.87 -19.02 10.06
CA VAL A 63 -8.22 -18.67 8.78
C VAL A 63 -6.99 -17.80 9.02
N ARG A 64 -7.08 -16.80 9.92
CA ARG A 64 -5.96 -15.93 10.26
C ARG A 64 -4.80 -16.73 10.87
N MET A 65 -5.09 -17.64 11.80
CA MET A 65 -4.08 -18.50 12.44
C MET A 65 -3.40 -19.41 11.39
N TYR A 66 -4.19 -20.03 10.51
CA TYR A 66 -3.68 -20.83 9.42
C TYR A 66 -2.73 -20.03 8.50
N VAL A 67 -3.15 -18.83 8.07
CA VAL A 67 -2.32 -17.98 7.20
C VAL A 67 -1.03 -17.53 7.90
N ILE A 68 -1.05 -17.23 9.20
CA ILE A 68 0.15 -16.86 9.95
C ILE A 68 1.14 -18.04 9.97
N ASN A 69 0.70 -19.24 10.37
CA ASN A 69 1.57 -20.42 10.43
C ASN A 69 2.17 -20.74 9.04
N ARG A 70 1.34 -20.65 7.98
CA ARG A 70 1.83 -20.86 6.59
C ARG A 70 2.81 -19.77 6.14
N ASN A 71 2.66 -18.53 6.66
CA ASN A 71 3.59 -17.46 6.34
C ASN A 71 4.97 -17.69 6.97
N ASP A 72 5.05 -18.22 8.18
CA ASP A 72 6.32 -18.51 8.86
C ASP A 72 7.06 -19.64 8.14
N GLU A 73 6.35 -20.66 7.69
CA GLU A 73 6.90 -21.72 6.83
C GLU A 73 7.43 -21.15 5.50
N ALA A 74 6.62 -20.32 4.83
CA ALA A 74 7.01 -19.66 3.58
C ALA A 74 8.28 -18.78 3.75
N GLN A 75 8.40 -18.04 4.86
CA GLN A 75 9.60 -17.25 5.15
C GLN A 75 10.85 -18.11 5.30
N SER A 76 10.71 -19.29 5.91
CA SER A 76 11.82 -20.24 6.01
C SER A 76 12.31 -20.72 4.64
N GLN A 77 11.37 -20.97 3.71
CA GLN A 77 11.72 -21.33 2.33
C GLN A 77 12.31 -20.14 1.55
N MET A 78 11.75 -18.94 1.74
CA MET A 78 12.21 -17.70 1.09
C MET A 78 13.71 -17.43 1.32
N TYR A 79 14.22 -17.70 2.50
CA TYR A 79 15.60 -17.43 2.86
C TYR A 79 16.62 -18.04 1.88
N GLN A 80 16.39 -19.27 1.44
CA GLN A 80 17.30 -19.93 0.51
C GLN A 80 17.16 -19.37 -0.92
N ALA A 81 15.93 -19.09 -1.37
CA ALA A 81 15.69 -18.47 -2.67
C ALA A 81 16.32 -17.06 -2.76
N GLU A 82 16.20 -16.26 -1.69
CA GLU A 82 16.85 -14.93 -1.59
C GLU A 82 18.39 -15.05 -1.64
N ARG A 83 18.97 -16.03 -0.95
CA ARG A 83 20.40 -16.28 -1.03
C ARG A 83 20.87 -16.66 -2.44
N TYR A 84 20.10 -17.45 -3.17
CA TYR A 84 20.42 -17.77 -4.56
C TYR A 84 20.35 -16.52 -5.44
N LEU A 85 19.38 -15.63 -5.22
CA LEU A 85 19.28 -14.34 -5.91
C LEU A 85 20.49 -13.46 -5.63
N GLU A 86 20.90 -13.32 -4.36
CA GLU A 86 22.08 -12.55 -3.95
C GLU A 86 23.39 -13.08 -4.58
N MET A 87 23.46 -14.39 -4.84
CA MET A 87 24.60 -15.03 -5.50
C MET A 87 24.49 -15.06 -7.03
N ASP A 88 23.55 -14.31 -7.61
CA ASP A 88 23.25 -14.29 -9.05
C ASP A 88 22.92 -15.68 -9.63
N SER A 89 22.50 -16.61 -8.78
CA SER A 89 22.07 -17.95 -9.17
C SER A 89 20.59 -17.96 -9.51
N LEU A 90 20.21 -17.19 -10.51
CA LEU A 90 18.83 -16.82 -10.83
C LEU A 90 17.91 -18.02 -11.06
N ASN A 91 18.37 -19.07 -11.77
CA ASN A 91 17.61 -20.27 -11.99
C ASN A 91 17.33 -21.04 -10.69
N LEU A 92 18.31 -21.12 -9.77
CA LEU A 92 18.10 -21.73 -8.46
C LEU A 92 17.17 -20.89 -7.58
N ALA A 93 17.29 -19.56 -7.64
CA ALA A 93 16.36 -18.67 -6.96
C ALA A 93 14.92 -18.85 -7.46
N LEU A 94 14.74 -19.01 -8.77
CA LEU A 94 13.44 -19.09 -9.42
C LEU A 94 12.77 -20.45 -9.23
N TYR A 95 13.51 -21.56 -9.45
CA TYR A 95 12.97 -22.92 -9.50
C TYR A 95 13.35 -23.80 -8.31
N GLY A 96 14.25 -23.35 -7.43
CA GLY A 96 14.78 -24.14 -6.32
C GLY A 96 15.90 -25.11 -6.74
N ASP A 97 16.39 -25.86 -5.76
CA ASP A 97 17.51 -26.83 -5.92
C ASP A 97 17.06 -28.31 -5.70
N GLY A 98 15.77 -28.54 -5.53
CA GLY A 98 15.18 -29.82 -5.21
C GLY A 98 15.07 -30.13 -3.70
N ASN A 99 15.80 -29.42 -2.83
CA ASN A 99 15.68 -29.49 -1.38
C ASN A 99 14.91 -28.29 -0.83
N TYR A 100 15.07 -27.14 -1.48
CA TYR A 100 14.42 -25.87 -1.13
C TYR A 100 13.60 -25.37 -2.32
N LEU A 101 12.45 -24.78 -2.03
CA LEU A 101 11.56 -24.20 -3.03
C LEU A 101 12.18 -22.93 -3.63
N GLY A 102 11.95 -22.73 -4.94
CA GLY A 102 12.23 -21.48 -5.60
C GLY A 102 11.07 -20.47 -5.43
N PHE A 103 11.28 -19.23 -5.87
CA PHE A 103 10.28 -18.17 -5.76
C PHE A 103 8.95 -18.53 -6.43
N LEU A 104 8.95 -19.27 -7.55
CA LEU A 104 7.73 -19.66 -8.24
C LEU A 104 6.87 -20.61 -7.40
N ASP A 105 7.49 -21.65 -6.83
CA ASP A 105 6.78 -22.61 -6.00
C ASP A 105 6.27 -21.94 -4.70
N ILE A 106 7.09 -21.08 -4.09
CA ILE A 106 6.70 -20.31 -2.90
C ILE A 106 5.52 -19.38 -3.22
N ALA A 107 5.54 -18.71 -4.38
CA ALA A 107 4.47 -17.81 -4.81
C ALA A 107 3.14 -18.54 -5.04
N ASP A 108 3.17 -19.78 -5.50
CA ASP A 108 1.97 -20.59 -5.73
C ASP A 108 1.48 -21.29 -4.46
N GLU A 109 2.38 -21.99 -3.76
CA GLU A 109 2.01 -22.77 -2.57
C GLU A 109 1.55 -21.88 -1.41
N TYR A 110 2.18 -20.71 -1.25
CA TYR A 110 1.90 -19.78 -0.15
C TYR A 110 1.19 -18.49 -0.61
N LYS A 111 0.41 -18.55 -1.66
CA LYS A 111 -0.24 -17.39 -2.33
C LYS A 111 -1.07 -16.47 -1.44
N LEU A 112 -1.58 -16.95 -0.30
CA LEU A 112 -2.37 -16.19 0.65
C LEU A 112 -1.51 -15.49 1.71
N THR A 113 -0.21 -15.75 1.75
CA THR A 113 0.72 -15.21 2.75
C THR A 113 1.45 -13.96 2.22
N ARG A 114 2.08 -13.24 3.16
CA ARG A 114 2.95 -12.11 2.80
C ARG A 114 4.22 -12.58 2.08
N ALA A 115 4.82 -13.67 2.54
CA ALA A 115 6.01 -14.25 1.95
C ALA A 115 5.72 -14.74 0.51
N GLY A 116 4.62 -15.46 0.27
CA GLY A 116 4.22 -15.85 -1.08
C GLY A 116 3.93 -14.66 -2.00
N ASN A 117 3.40 -13.56 -1.46
CA ASN A 117 3.28 -12.32 -2.23
C ASN A 117 4.66 -11.72 -2.57
N LEU A 118 5.61 -11.71 -1.61
CA LEU A 118 6.97 -11.22 -1.84
C LEU A 118 7.74 -12.12 -2.81
N ALA A 119 7.50 -13.43 -2.79
CA ALA A 119 8.07 -14.38 -3.74
C ALA A 119 7.70 -14.05 -5.20
N ARG A 120 6.52 -13.47 -5.46
CA ARG A 120 6.17 -12.98 -6.81
C ARG A 120 7.07 -11.83 -7.26
N TYR A 121 7.40 -10.92 -6.36
CA TYR A 121 8.37 -9.88 -6.64
C TYR A 121 9.75 -10.47 -6.94
N GLY A 122 10.24 -11.39 -6.07
CA GLY A 122 11.52 -12.08 -6.28
C GLY A 122 11.57 -12.83 -7.60
N ALA A 123 10.51 -13.58 -7.96
CA ALA A 123 10.40 -14.27 -9.24
C ALA A 123 10.42 -13.28 -10.42
N GLY A 124 9.70 -12.17 -10.32
CA GLY A 124 9.70 -11.13 -11.35
C GLY A 124 11.07 -10.51 -11.56
N ILE A 125 11.83 -10.27 -10.51
CA ILE A 125 13.23 -9.79 -10.59
C ILE A 125 14.14 -10.85 -11.22
N CYS A 126 13.99 -12.13 -10.85
CA CYS A 126 14.74 -13.21 -11.50
C CYS A 126 14.46 -13.27 -13.01
N PHE A 127 13.20 -13.22 -13.42
CA PHE A 127 12.83 -13.21 -14.84
C PHE A 127 13.41 -12.01 -15.58
N LEU A 128 13.36 -10.82 -14.98
CA LEU A 128 13.93 -9.61 -15.56
C LEU A 128 15.43 -9.79 -15.84
N HIS A 129 16.19 -10.27 -14.85
CA HIS A 129 17.63 -10.52 -14.99
C HIS A 129 17.97 -11.66 -15.95
N LEU A 130 17.05 -12.62 -16.15
CA LEU A 130 17.19 -13.69 -17.14
C LEU A 130 16.83 -13.27 -18.57
N GLY A 131 16.36 -12.01 -18.77
CA GLY A 131 15.88 -11.51 -20.06
C GLY A 131 14.51 -12.06 -20.47
N GLN A 132 13.76 -12.62 -19.52
CA GLN A 132 12.39 -13.14 -19.72
C GLN A 132 11.37 -12.05 -19.34
N TYR A 133 11.34 -11.00 -20.16
CA TYR A 133 10.69 -9.73 -19.81
C TYR A 133 9.17 -9.84 -19.68
N GLU A 134 8.50 -10.64 -20.52
CA GLU A 134 7.06 -10.86 -20.45
C GLU A 134 6.68 -11.59 -19.15
N ASP A 135 7.46 -12.60 -18.75
CA ASP A 135 7.26 -13.33 -17.49
C ASP A 135 7.53 -12.42 -16.29
N ALA A 136 8.53 -11.54 -16.39
CA ALA A 136 8.80 -10.53 -15.38
C ALA A 136 7.60 -9.59 -15.17
N ILE A 137 7.03 -9.07 -16.26
CA ILE A 137 5.85 -8.20 -16.23
C ILE A 137 4.65 -8.92 -15.60
N ASP A 138 4.41 -10.18 -15.96
CA ASP A 138 3.31 -10.98 -15.40
C ASP A 138 3.47 -11.18 -13.88
N MET A 139 4.67 -11.60 -13.43
CA MET A 139 4.92 -11.85 -12.01
C MET A 139 4.92 -10.59 -11.16
N LEU A 140 5.55 -9.51 -11.63
CA LEU A 140 5.53 -8.20 -10.97
C LEU A 140 4.09 -7.62 -10.93
N GLY A 141 3.30 -7.87 -11.98
CA GLY A 141 1.89 -7.49 -12.04
C GLY A 141 1.02 -8.23 -11.02
N LYS A 142 1.34 -9.46 -10.69
CA LYS A 142 0.66 -10.27 -9.66
C LYS A 142 1.07 -9.91 -8.23
N TYR A 143 2.14 -9.16 -8.04
CA TYR A 143 2.57 -8.68 -6.73
C TYR A 143 1.56 -7.68 -6.17
N SER A 144 1.03 -7.95 -4.97
CA SER A 144 0.13 -7.02 -4.28
C SER A 144 0.93 -5.89 -3.62
N LYS A 145 0.83 -4.71 -4.18
CA LYS A 145 1.58 -3.49 -3.82
C LYS A 145 1.06 -2.87 -2.51
N LYS A 146 1.25 -3.54 -1.36
CA LYS A 146 0.84 -3.02 -0.04
C LYS A 146 1.92 -2.16 0.62
N ASP A 147 3.17 -2.41 0.29
CA ASP A 147 4.32 -1.65 0.74
C ASP A 147 4.70 -0.61 -0.31
N LYS A 148 4.91 0.64 0.10
CA LYS A 148 5.22 1.73 -0.83
C LYS A 148 6.61 1.61 -1.44
N VAL A 149 7.59 1.09 -0.69
CA VAL A 149 8.97 0.96 -1.18
C VAL A 149 9.06 -0.17 -2.19
N ILE A 150 8.73 -1.41 -1.79
CA ILE A 150 8.78 -2.57 -2.70
C ILE A 150 7.74 -2.43 -3.82
N GLY A 151 6.58 -1.83 -3.54
CA GLY A 151 5.55 -1.57 -4.54
C GLY A 151 6.04 -0.67 -5.66
N SER A 152 6.76 0.41 -5.35
CA SER A 152 7.35 1.28 -6.37
C SER A 152 8.48 0.59 -7.11
N LEU A 153 9.32 -0.21 -6.42
CA LEU A 153 10.35 -1.02 -7.07
C LEU A 153 9.76 -2.04 -8.05
N ALA A 154 8.64 -2.68 -7.71
CA ALA A 154 7.95 -3.62 -8.60
C ALA A 154 7.37 -2.92 -9.85
N ILE A 155 6.82 -1.72 -9.68
CA ILE A 155 6.34 -0.90 -10.80
C ILE A 155 7.52 -0.48 -11.67
N GLY A 156 8.61 -0.01 -11.06
CA GLY A 156 9.81 0.41 -11.78
C GLY A 156 10.47 -0.73 -12.55
N ALA A 157 10.60 -1.92 -11.93
CA ALA A 157 11.10 -3.12 -12.60
C ALA A 157 10.19 -3.57 -13.77
N THR A 158 8.88 -3.33 -13.68
CA THR A 158 7.98 -3.51 -14.82
C THR A 158 8.30 -2.51 -15.93
N GLY A 159 8.70 -1.29 -15.58
CA GLY A 159 9.20 -0.28 -16.53
C GLY A 159 10.48 -0.75 -17.22
N ASP A 160 11.44 -1.27 -16.44
CA ASP A 160 12.69 -1.84 -16.97
C ASP A 160 12.38 -2.93 -18.03
N ALA A 161 11.47 -3.84 -17.72
CA ALA A 161 11.07 -4.91 -18.64
C ALA A 161 10.43 -4.37 -19.95
N TRP A 162 9.61 -3.31 -19.88
CA TRP A 162 9.03 -2.69 -21.07
C TRP A 162 10.08 -1.98 -21.93
N VAL A 163 11.06 -1.33 -21.30
CA VAL A 163 12.18 -0.70 -22.04
C VAL A 163 13.01 -1.75 -22.76
N GLU A 164 13.31 -2.87 -22.11
CA GLU A 164 14.07 -3.98 -22.70
C GLU A 164 13.30 -4.67 -23.87
N LEU A 165 11.96 -4.66 -23.81
CA LEU A 165 11.09 -5.09 -24.93
C LEU A 165 11.02 -4.04 -26.08
N GLY A 166 11.63 -2.87 -25.90
CA GLY A 166 11.62 -1.79 -26.89
C GLY A 166 10.37 -0.89 -26.84
N ASP A 167 9.52 -1.02 -25.82
CA ASP A 167 8.34 -0.17 -25.62
C ASP A 167 8.67 0.95 -24.62
N THR A 168 9.42 1.94 -25.09
CA THR A 168 9.92 3.07 -24.29
C THR A 168 8.77 3.87 -23.67
N ASP A 169 7.66 4.07 -24.39
CA ASP A 169 6.50 4.80 -23.88
C ASP A 169 5.90 4.14 -22.63
N LYS A 170 5.74 2.81 -22.67
CA LYS A 170 5.28 2.07 -21.49
C LYS A 170 6.31 2.08 -20.36
N GLY A 171 7.59 2.01 -20.69
CA GLY A 171 8.69 2.15 -19.74
C GLY A 171 8.61 3.46 -18.96
N ILE A 172 8.54 4.59 -19.69
CA ILE A 172 8.39 5.93 -19.12
C ILE A 172 7.14 6.02 -18.22
N ALA A 173 5.99 5.54 -18.73
CA ALA A 173 4.74 5.57 -17.98
C ALA A 173 4.86 4.81 -16.65
N LYS A 174 5.56 3.65 -16.65
CA LYS A 174 5.81 2.87 -15.45
C LYS A 174 6.79 3.55 -14.48
N TYR A 175 7.81 4.23 -14.96
CA TYR A 175 8.71 4.97 -14.07
C TYR A 175 8.01 6.17 -13.42
N ILE A 176 7.16 6.89 -14.15
CA ILE A 176 6.34 7.95 -13.56
C ILE A 176 5.37 7.37 -12.52
N GLU A 177 4.67 6.27 -12.85
CA GLU A 177 3.80 5.56 -11.90
C GLU A 177 4.58 5.13 -10.64
N ALA A 178 5.80 4.62 -10.79
CA ALA A 178 6.64 4.19 -9.68
C ALA A 178 7.05 5.38 -8.79
N ALA A 179 7.43 6.50 -9.40
CA ALA A 179 7.78 7.73 -8.70
C ALA A 179 6.61 8.28 -7.88
N GLU A 180 5.42 8.37 -8.49
CA GLU A 180 4.20 8.84 -7.82
C GLU A 180 3.72 7.89 -6.73
N TYR A 181 3.85 6.58 -6.95
CA TYR A 181 3.47 5.57 -5.96
C TYR A 181 4.33 5.63 -4.70
N ALA A 182 5.63 5.82 -4.86
CA ALA A 182 6.59 5.87 -3.76
C ALA A 182 6.37 7.11 -2.88
N ASP A 183 6.31 8.29 -3.50
CA ASP A 183 6.21 9.60 -2.86
C ASP A 183 7.19 9.74 -1.68
N ASN A 184 8.46 9.44 -1.92
CA ASN A 184 9.52 9.51 -0.92
C ASN A 184 10.86 9.93 -1.55
N SER A 185 11.79 10.42 -0.71
CA SER A 185 13.09 10.95 -1.15
C SER A 185 14.10 9.88 -1.62
N PHE A 186 13.73 8.61 -1.59
CA PHE A 186 14.61 7.51 -2.02
C PHE A 186 14.23 6.97 -3.40
N ASN A 187 12.99 6.48 -3.58
CA ASN A 187 12.57 5.85 -4.83
C ASN A 187 12.07 6.87 -5.87
N THR A 188 11.43 7.97 -5.42
CA THR A 188 10.86 8.95 -6.35
C THR A 188 11.91 9.57 -7.26
N PRO A 189 13.03 10.14 -6.76
CA PRO A 189 14.05 10.73 -7.63
C PRO A 189 14.72 9.70 -8.55
N LEU A 190 14.90 8.45 -8.09
CA LEU A 190 15.43 7.37 -8.91
C LEU A 190 14.57 7.13 -10.16
N PHE A 191 13.24 6.97 -9.98
CA PHE A 191 12.36 6.68 -11.11
C PHE A 191 12.08 7.90 -11.98
N LEU A 192 12.05 9.11 -11.39
CA LEU A 192 12.04 10.34 -12.18
C LEU A 192 13.29 10.45 -13.06
N MET A 193 14.45 10.13 -12.52
CA MET A 193 15.70 10.15 -13.29
C MET A 193 15.64 9.19 -14.48
N LYS A 194 15.20 7.95 -14.29
CA LYS A 194 15.01 6.98 -15.37
C LYS A 194 14.03 7.48 -16.44
N ALA A 195 12.90 8.07 -16.03
CA ALA A 195 11.94 8.66 -16.97
C ALA A 195 12.53 9.82 -17.76
N GLY A 196 13.26 10.72 -17.08
CA GLY A 196 13.93 11.85 -17.72
C GLY A 196 15.00 11.43 -18.74
N GLU A 197 15.79 10.41 -18.41
CA GLU A 197 16.80 9.85 -19.32
C GLU A 197 16.16 9.22 -20.57
N LEU A 198 15.02 8.55 -20.43
CA LEU A 198 14.31 8.02 -21.59
C LEU A 198 13.71 9.13 -22.46
N TYR A 199 13.11 10.17 -21.87
CA TYR A 199 12.64 11.34 -22.62
C TYR A 199 13.78 12.03 -23.38
N GLU A 200 14.96 12.11 -22.77
CA GLU A 200 16.15 12.65 -23.44
C GLU A 200 16.57 11.79 -24.64
N LEU A 201 16.52 10.45 -24.50
CA LEU A 201 16.86 9.50 -25.56
C LEU A 201 15.89 9.59 -26.75
N GLU A 202 14.61 9.83 -26.49
CA GLU A 202 13.56 10.03 -27.50
C GLU A 202 13.60 11.44 -28.13
N GLY A 203 14.48 12.34 -27.63
CA GLY A 203 14.57 13.73 -28.11
C GLY A 203 13.47 14.65 -27.57
N GLU A 204 12.70 14.19 -26.59
CA GLU A 204 11.62 14.93 -25.92
C GLU A 204 12.21 15.84 -24.82
N TYR A 205 13.09 16.76 -25.23
CA TYR A 205 13.91 17.55 -24.31
C TYR A 205 13.12 18.42 -23.34
N ASP A 206 11.96 18.95 -23.76
CA ASP A 206 11.11 19.75 -22.88
C ASP A 206 10.59 18.92 -21.71
N LYS A 207 10.14 17.68 -21.97
CA LYS A 207 9.67 16.75 -20.92
C LYS A 207 10.82 16.29 -20.02
N ALA A 208 11.98 15.99 -20.60
CA ALA A 208 13.17 15.65 -19.82
C ALA A 208 13.55 16.79 -18.86
N LEU A 209 13.53 18.04 -19.35
CA LEU A 209 13.84 19.22 -18.55
C LEU A 209 12.86 19.39 -17.38
N GLU A 210 11.56 19.25 -17.62
CA GLU A 210 10.52 19.32 -16.58
C GLU A 210 10.78 18.29 -15.46
N ILE A 211 11.09 17.04 -15.82
CA ILE A 211 11.43 15.99 -14.85
C ILE A 211 12.70 16.33 -14.07
N TYR A 212 13.75 16.81 -14.73
CA TYR A 212 15.00 17.14 -14.05
C TYR A 212 14.88 18.36 -13.13
N GLU A 213 14.11 19.38 -13.53
CA GLU A 213 13.82 20.55 -12.69
C GLU A 213 12.95 20.15 -11.48
N ARG A 214 12.05 19.19 -11.63
CA ARG A 214 11.30 18.61 -10.51
C ARG A 214 12.24 17.90 -9.51
N ILE A 215 13.19 17.07 -9.99
CA ILE A 215 14.19 16.44 -9.10
C ILE A 215 15.00 17.51 -8.35
N GLN A 216 15.46 18.57 -9.06
CA GLN A 216 16.22 19.64 -8.46
C GLN A 216 15.48 20.37 -7.35
N SER A 217 14.17 20.62 -7.54
CA SER A 217 13.39 21.42 -6.61
C SER A 217 12.84 20.60 -5.44
N GLU A 218 12.39 19.36 -5.70
CA GLU A 218 11.71 18.54 -4.69
C GLU A 218 12.66 17.59 -3.94
N TYR A 219 13.75 17.16 -4.59
CA TYR A 219 14.67 16.12 -4.06
C TYR A 219 16.16 16.53 -4.14
N PRO A 220 16.56 17.75 -3.74
CA PRO A 220 17.94 18.24 -3.90
C PRO A 220 18.99 17.41 -3.14
N GLU A 221 18.58 16.80 -2.02
CA GLU A 221 19.46 16.00 -1.16
C GLU A 221 19.57 14.52 -1.59
N SER A 222 18.82 14.10 -2.63
CA SER A 222 18.91 12.74 -3.17
C SER A 222 20.20 12.53 -3.95
N THR A 223 20.55 11.27 -4.21
CA THR A 223 21.68 10.91 -5.07
C THR A 223 21.53 11.53 -6.45
N GLU A 224 20.34 11.48 -7.02
CA GLU A 224 19.99 12.05 -8.33
C GLU A 224 20.04 13.58 -8.28
N GLY A 225 19.42 14.20 -7.26
CA GLY A 225 19.39 15.64 -7.05
C GLY A 225 20.77 16.28 -6.94
N SER A 226 21.71 15.62 -6.26
CA SER A 226 23.08 16.10 -6.10
C SER A 226 23.85 16.25 -7.42
N SER A 227 23.42 15.56 -8.45
CA SER A 227 24.08 15.54 -9.78
C SER A 227 23.23 16.12 -10.91
N ILE A 228 21.99 16.57 -10.63
CA ILE A 228 20.99 16.89 -11.63
C ILE A 228 21.35 18.12 -12.48
N GLU A 229 22.10 19.07 -11.94
CA GLU A 229 22.46 20.31 -12.66
C GLU A 229 23.18 20.04 -13.97
N LYS A 230 24.02 19.00 -14.05
CA LYS A 230 24.71 18.63 -15.30
C LYS A 230 23.74 18.16 -16.38
N TYR A 231 22.65 17.47 -16.01
CA TYR A 231 21.63 17.00 -16.94
C TYR A 231 20.78 18.18 -17.44
N ILE A 232 20.36 19.07 -16.55
CA ILE A 232 19.64 20.30 -16.89
C ILE A 232 20.48 21.17 -17.85
N ALA A 233 21.77 21.36 -17.55
CA ALA A 233 22.65 22.14 -18.42
C ALA A 233 22.80 21.49 -19.79
N ARG A 234 22.95 20.18 -19.88
CA ARG A 234 23.04 19.44 -21.15
C ARG A 234 21.77 19.61 -21.97
N ILE A 235 20.60 19.41 -21.39
CA ILE A 235 19.32 19.55 -22.09
C ILE A 235 19.13 20.97 -22.60
N LYS A 236 19.44 22.01 -21.82
CA LYS A 236 19.36 23.41 -22.24
C LYS A 236 20.29 23.75 -23.42
N LEU A 237 21.34 22.97 -23.68
CA LEU A 237 22.21 23.10 -24.84
C LEU A 237 21.63 22.38 -26.07
N LEU A 238 20.97 21.22 -25.86
CA LEU A 238 20.40 20.41 -26.95
C LEU A 238 19.07 20.97 -27.45
N ASN A 239 18.34 21.69 -26.63
CA ASN A 239 17.02 22.25 -26.92
C ASN A 239 17.10 23.67 -27.53
N LYS A 240 18.22 24.05 -28.13
CA LYS A 240 18.44 25.31 -28.86
C LYS A 240 18.29 25.10 -30.37
#